data_ac275676fd51a5cad68c2be76bbdb0f9
#
_entry.id   ac275676fd51a5cad68c2be76bbdb0f9
#
_cell.length_a   1.000
_cell.length_b   1.000
_cell.length_c   1.000
_cell.angle_alpha   90.00
_cell.angle_beta   90.00
_cell.angle_gamma   90.00
#
_symmetry.space_group_name_H-M   'P 1'
#
loop_
_entity.id
_entity.type
_entity.pdbx_description
1 polymer ?
#
loop_
_entity_poly.entity_id
_entity_poly.type
_entity_poly.pdbx_seq_one_letter_code
_entity_poly.pdbx_strand_id
1 'polypeptide(L)'
;VHMIVPGGGLSPDGRRWISSRPAFLLPVRVLGKLFRRLFLTRLRALFDADRLVFRGQLAPLADRRAFMRYLAPVRSTRWVVYAKPPFAGPKAVLAYLSRYTHRVAISNRRLLAFNENGVT
;
A
#
# COMPACT_ATOMS: atom_id res chain seq x y z
N VAL A 1 -1.74 -0.18 -2.02
CA VAL A 1 -1.43 0.62 -0.83
C VAL A 1 -2.11 1.97 -0.97
N HIS A 2 -2.85 2.40 0.07
CA HIS A 2 -3.46 3.71 0.17
C HIS A 2 -2.78 4.48 1.28
N MET A 3 -2.42 5.72 1.01
CA MET A 3 -1.77 6.60 1.98
C MET A 3 -2.41 7.98 1.97
N ILE A 4 -2.58 8.56 3.14
CA ILE A 4 -2.90 9.98 3.32
C ILE A 4 -1.63 10.65 3.78
N VAL A 5 -1.21 11.68 3.06
CA VAL A 5 0.03 12.39 3.32
C VAL A 5 -0.30 13.82 3.72
N PRO A 6 0.27 14.34 4.82
CA PRO A 6 0.10 15.74 5.20
C PRO A 6 0.56 16.68 4.09
N GLY A 7 -0.15 17.79 3.90
CA GLY A 7 0.19 18.83 2.92
C GLY A 7 1.32 19.75 3.37
N GLY A 8 2.26 19.25 4.16
CA GLY A 8 3.39 20.00 4.70
C GLY A 8 4.06 19.25 5.83
N GLY A 9 4.96 19.94 6.53
CA GLY A 9 5.67 19.42 7.70
C GLY A 9 6.13 20.54 8.61
N LEU A 10 6.58 20.17 9.80
CA LEU A 10 7.21 21.13 10.71
C LEU A 10 8.61 21.50 10.20
N SER A 11 9.00 22.76 10.40
CA SER A 11 10.38 23.21 10.22
C SER A 11 11.33 22.39 11.11
N PRO A 12 12.65 22.33 10.79
CA PRO A 12 13.62 21.55 11.57
C PRO A 12 13.67 21.94 13.06
N ASP A 13 13.36 23.21 13.38
CA ASP A 13 13.25 23.72 14.75
C ASP A 13 11.90 23.44 15.42
N GLY A 14 10.96 22.80 14.71
CA GLY A 14 9.62 22.46 15.20
C GLY A 14 8.67 23.65 15.38
N ARG A 15 9.06 24.87 15.01
CA ARG A 15 8.30 26.09 15.35
C ARG A 15 7.31 26.53 14.29
N ARG A 16 7.46 26.10 13.03
CA ARG A 16 6.62 26.55 11.93
C ARG A 16 6.15 25.39 11.06
N TRP A 17 4.94 25.52 10.57
CA TRP A 17 4.42 24.64 9.54
C TRP A 17 4.89 25.11 8.17
N ILE A 18 5.56 24.24 7.42
CA ILE A 18 5.98 24.49 6.05
C ILE A 18 5.04 23.74 5.13
N SER A 19 4.19 24.44 4.42
CA SER A 19 3.26 23.83 3.47
C SER A 19 3.98 23.31 2.23
N SER A 20 3.55 22.16 1.73
CA SER A 20 3.97 21.68 0.41
C SER A 20 3.36 22.53 -0.71
N ARG A 21 3.91 22.43 -1.92
CA ARG A 21 3.35 23.12 -3.08
C ARG A 21 1.90 22.70 -3.32
N PRO A 22 0.97 23.65 -3.56
CA PRO A 22 -0.40 23.33 -3.89
C PRO A 22 -0.46 22.37 -5.09
N ALA A 23 -1.34 21.37 -5.02
CA ALA A 23 -1.59 20.38 -6.07
C ALA A 23 -0.38 19.53 -6.53
N PHE A 24 0.76 19.63 -5.87
CA PHE A 24 1.95 18.87 -6.23
C PHE A 24 2.62 18.25 -5.00
N LEU A 25 2.59 16.94 -4.88
CA LEU A 25 3.32 16.21 -3.84
C LEU A 25 4.69 15.76 -4.36
N LEU A 26 4.70 14.87 -5.33
CA LEU A 26 5.91 14.31 -5.97
C LEU A 26 5.55 13.80 -7.38
N PRO A 27 6.54 13.70 -8.30
CA PRO A 27 6.28 13.13 -9.62
C PRO A 27 5.85 11.67 -9.54
N VAL A 28 4.63 11.35 -9.92
CA VAL A 28 4.06 9.98 -9.82
C VAL A 28 4.89 8.93 -10.55
N ARG A 29 5.55 9.29 -11.66
CA ARG A 29 6.46 8.38 -12.38
C ARG A 29 7.69 8.01 -11.56
N VAL A 30 8.25 8.98 -10.82
CA VAL A 30 9.39 8.76 -9.92
C VAL A 30 8.96 7.89 -8.74
N LEU A 31 7.81 8.20 -8.13
CA LEU A 31 7.24 7.39 -7.06
C LEU A 31 6.98 5.94 -7.48
N GLY A 32 6.42 5.72 -8.67
CA GLY A 32 6.19 4.37 -9.20
C GLY A 32 7.48 3.57 -9.38
N LYS A 33 8.54 4.20 -9.93
CA LYS A 33 9.86 3.57 -10.07
C LYS A 33 10.50 3.27 -8.71
N LEU A 34 10.45 4.23 -7.79
CA LEU A 34 11.01 4.08 -6.44
C LEU A 34 10.29 2.99 -5.66
N PHE A 35 8.96 3.02 -5.65
CA PHE A 35 8.16 2.02 -4.95
C PHE A 35 8.43 0.61 -5.48
N ARG A 36 8.43 0.42 -6.81
CA ARG A 36 8.79 -0.86 -7.43
C ARG A 36 10.16 -1.34 -6.97
N ARG A 37 11.17 -0.48 -7.05
CA ARG A 37 12.54 -0.82 -6.63
C ARG A 37 12.59 -1.26 -5.16
N LEU A 38 12.04 -0.44 -4.26
CA LEU A 38 12.07 -0.72 -2.83
C LEU A 38 11.28 -1.99 -2.47
N PHE A 39 10.10 -2.16 -3.05
CA PHE A 39 9.27 -3.34 -2.82
C PHE A 39 10.00 -4.63 -3.25
N LEU A 40 10.51 -4.66 -4.48
CA LEU A 40 11.19 -5.84 -4.99
C LEU A 40 12.52 -6.13 -4.26
N THR A 41 13.25 -5.09 -3.85
CA THR A 41 14.45 -5.26 -3.01
C THR A 41 14.09 -5.88 -1.66
N ARG A 42 13.05 -5.36 -0.99
CA ARG A 42 12.59 -5.90 0.29
C ARG A 42 12.06 -7.32 0.17
N LEU A 43 11.29 -7.61 -0.88
CA LEU A 43 10.76 -8.94 -1.14
C LEU A 43 11.86 -9.97 -1.36
N ARG A 44 12.92 -9.60 -2.11
CA ARG A 44 14.10 -10.46 -2.27
C ARG A 44 14.85 -10.68 -0.96
N ALA A 45 15.04 -9.62 -0.17
CA ALA A 45 15.69 -9.75 1.13
C ALA A 45 14.92 -10.69 2.07
N LEU A 46 13.58 -10.67 2.03
CA LEU A 46 12.75 -11.61 2.78
C LEU A 46 12.90 -13.04 2.27
N PHE A 47 13.03 -13.24 0.97
CA PHE A 47 13.31 -14.54 0.37
C PHE A 47 14.70 -15.06 0.81
N ASP A 48 15.72 -14.24 0.67
CA ASP A 48 17.09 -14.59 1.01
C ASP A 48 17.28 -14.88 2.54
N ALA A 49 16.37 -14.35 3.36
CA ALA A 49 16.31 -14.58 4.80
C ALA A 49 15.36 -15.71 5.22
N ASP A 50 14.87 -16.54 4.29
CA ASP A 50 13.90 -17.64 4.51
C ASP A 50 12.64 -17.21 5.27
N ARG A 51 12.22 -15.94 5.09
CA ARG A 51 11.02 -15.36 5.74
C ARG A 51 9.76 -15.44 4.90
N LEU A 52 9.81 -16.04 3.72
CA LEU A 52 8.65 -16.27 2.87
C LEU A 52 8.23 -17.72 2.92
N VAL A 53 6.95 -17.96 3.15
CA VAL A 53 6.37 -19.31 3.13
C VAL A 53 5.55 -19.47 1.87
N PHE A 54 5.93 -20.42 1.03
CA PHE A 54 5.22 -20.74 -0.21
C PHE A 54 4.37 -21.99 -0.03
N ARG A 55 3.07 -21.89 -0.32
CA ARG A 55 2.11 -23.00 -0.16
C ARG A 55 1.29 -23.20 -1.43
N GLY A 56 0.74 -24.39 -1.58
CA GLY A 56 -0.12 -24.75 -2.72
C GLY A 56 0.59 -24.53 -4.06
N GLN A 57 -0.05 -23.82 -4.96
CA GLN A 57 0.48 -23.54 -6.30
C GLN A 57 1.76 -22.68 -6.29
N LEU A 58 2.06 -22.00 -5.20
CA LEU A 58 3.26 -21.20 -5.05
C LEU A 58 4.45 -21.97 -4.47
N ALA A 59 4.27 -23.22 -4.04
CA ALA A 59 5.34 -24.03 -3.45
C ALA A 59 6.62 -24.11 -4.32
N PRO A 60 6.56 -24.18 -5.67
CA PRO A 60 7.74 -24.18 -6.51
C PRO A 60 8.59 -22.91 -6.41
N LEU A 61 8.02 -21.80 -5.90
CA LEU A 61 8.74 -20.54 -5.73
C LEU A 61 9.73 -20.57 -4.53
N ALA A 62 9.78 -21.64 -3.76
CA ALA A 62 10.85 -21.88 -2.80
C ALA A 62 12.22 -22.02 -3.49
N ASP A 63 12.24 -22.46 -4.76
CA ASP A 63 13.46 -22.44 -5.57
C ASP A 63 13.80 -21.02 -6.01
N ARG A 64 15.07 -20.62 -5.80
CA ARG A 64 15.54 -19.25 -6.11
C ARG A 64 15.38 -18.87 -7.59
N ARG A 65 15.65 -19.81 -8.50
CA ARG A 65 15.55 -19.54 -9.95
C ARG A 65 14.09 -19.36 -10.36
N ALA A 66 13.19 -20.21 -9.84
CA ALA A 66 11.76 -20.10 -10.05
C ALA A 66 11.22 -18.77 -9.52
N PHE A 67 11.58 -18.39 -8.30
CA PHE A 67 11.20 -17.12 -7.69
C PHE A 67 11.67 -15.91 -8.51
N MET A 68 12.93 -15.88 -8.93
CA MET A 68 13.47 -14.78 -9.72
C MET A 68 12.81 -14.68 -11.10
N ARG A 69 12.50 -15.81 -11.74
CA ARG A 69 11.76 -15.89 -13.00
C ARG A 69 10.34 -15.38 -12.84
N TYR A 70 9.67 -15.75 -11.76
CA TYR A 70 8.32 -15.30 -11.44
C TYR A 70 8.26 -13.76 -11.27
N LEU A 71 9.28 -13.15 -10.68
CA LEU A 71 9.37 -11.70 -10.49
C LEU A 71 9.83 -10.93 -11.73
N ALA A 72 10.37 -11.59 -12.75
CA ALA A 72 10.93 -10.91 -13.92
C ALA A 72 9.92 -10.00 -14.65
N PRO A 73 8.67 -10.43 -14.94
CA PRO A 73 7.66 -9.57 -15.56
C PRO A 73 7.33 -8.34 -14.71
N VAL A 74 7.23 -8.53 -13.40
CA VAL A 74 6.88 -7.45 -12.44
C VAL A 74 7.97 -6.38 -12.39
N ARG A 75 9.23 -6.75 -12.62
CA ARG A 75 10.38 -5.83 -12.67
C ARG A 75 10.34 -4.90 -13.88
N SER A 76 9.88 -5.38 -15.03
CA SER A 76 9.80 -4.62 -16.29
C SER A 76 8.50 -3.81 -16.39
N THR A 77 7.42 -4.26 -15.78
CA THR A 77 6.13 -3.59 -15.83
C THR A 77 6.16 -2.23 -15.14
N ARG A 78 5.45 -1.27 -15.71
CA ARG A 78 5.24 0.04 -15.08
C ARG A 78 4.27 -0.09 -13.90
N TRP A 79 4.72 0.30 -12.71
CA TRP A 79 3.86 0.39 -11.54
C TRP A 79 3.15 1.74 -11.51
N VAL A 80 1.85 1.69 -11.32
CA VAL A 80 1.01 2.89 -11.34
C VAL A 80 0.91 3.45 -9.92
N VAL A 81 1.25 4.73 -9.80
CA VAL A 81 0.97 5.54 -8.62
C VAL A 81 -0.03 6.60 -9.03
N TYR A 82 -1.10 6.71 -8.26
CA TYR A 82 -2.10 7.73 -8.45
C TYR A 82 -2.11 8.66 -7.23
N ALA A 83 -1.83 9.93 -7.46
CA ALA A 83 -1.92 10.97 -6.45
C ALA A 83 -3.18 11.80 -6.71
N LYS A 84 -4.08 11.84 -5.74
CA LYS A 84 -5.25 12.73 -5.78
C LYS A 84 -4.86 14.15 -5.40
N PRO A 85 -5.57 15.15 -5.90
CA PRO A 85 -5.49 16.50 -5.39
C PRO A 85 -5.69 16.54 -3.87
N PRO A 86 -5.16 17.54 -3.17
CA PRO A 86 -5.37 17.72 -1.74
C PRO A 86 -6.85 17.75 -1.37
N PHE A 87 -7.19 17.23 -0.21
CA PHE A 87 -8.54 17.35 0.32
C PHE A 87 -8.88 18.81 0.64
N ALA A 88 -10.12 19.18 0.41
CA ALA A 88 -10.66 20.50 0.78
C ALA A 88 -10.96 20.55 2.30
N GLY A 89 -9.94 20.38 3.13
CA GLY A 89 -10.00 20.50 4.58
C GLY A 89 -10.38 19.22 5.33
N PRO A 90 -10.45 19.30 6.68
CA PRO A 90 -10.61 18.13 7.56
C PRO A 90 -11.89 17.33 7.34
N LYS A 91 -13.00 17.99 7.05
CA LYS A 91 -14.29 17.33 6.78
C LYS A 91 -14.20 16.40 5.58
N ALA A 92 -13.49 16.80 4.52
CA ALA A 92 -13.29 15.97 3.33
C ALA A 92 -12.40 14.75 3.62
N VAL A 93 -11.40 14.90 4.48
CA VAL A 93 -10.56 13.78 4.96
C VAL A 93 -11.40 12.79 5.75
N LEU A 94 -12.21 13.27 6.71
CA LEU A 94 -13.09 12.42 7.51
C LEU A 94 -14.11 11.69 6.65
N ALA A 95 -14.74 12.36 5.69
CA ALA A 95 -15.65 11.74 4.74
C ALA A 95 -14.99 10.69 3.86
N TYR A 96 -13.72 10.89 3.50
CA TYR A 96 -12.95 9.90 2.77
C TYR A 96 -12.64 8.68 3.66
N LEU A 97 -12.17 8.88 4.87
CA LEU A 97 -11.83 7.82 5.82
C LEU A 97 -13.08 7.00 6.21
N SER A 98 -14.21 7.65 6.46
CA SER A 98 -15.45 6.96 6.82
C SER A 98 -15.91 5.96 5.77
N ARG A 99 -15.69 6.25 4.47
CA ARG A 99 -15.99 5.29 3.39
C ARG A 99 -15.16 4.01 3.48
N TYR A 100 -13.95 4.09 4.01
CA TYR A 100 -13.09 2.92 4.18
C TYR A 100 -13.40 2.15 5.46
N THR A 101 -13.70 2.85 6.56
CA THR A 101 -14.07 2.21 7.82
C THR A 101 -15.43 1.51 7.74
N HIS A 102 -16.38 2.05 6.97
CA HIS A 102 -17.68 1.41 6.75
C HIS A 102 -17.70 0.34 5.65
N ARG A 103 -16.65 0.26 4.83
CA ARG A 103 -16.45 -0.82 3.84
C ARG A 103 -15.54 -1.90 4.42
N VAL A 104 -15.92 -2.47 5.55
CA VAL A 104 -15.31 -3.70 6.04
C VAL A 104 -15.57 -4.79 5.01
N ALA A 105 -14.63 -5.70 4.84
CA ALA A 105 -14.71 -6.80 3.87
C ALA A 105 -15.99 -7.65 4.02
N ILE A 106 -16.59 -7.60 5.21
CA ILE A 106 -17.87 -8.23 5.53
C ILE A 106 -18.79 -7.12 6.07
N SER A 107 -19.84 -6.77 5.32
CA SER A 107 -20.89 -5.89 5.84
C SER A 107 -21.77 -6.67 6.81
N ASN A 108 -22.33 -5.99 7.82
CA ASN A 108 -23.26 -6.61 8.77
C ASN A 108 -24.46 -7.32 8.08
N ARG A 109 -24.81 -6.92 6.86
CA ARG A 109 -25.81 -7.59 6.03
C ARG A 109 -25.39 -8.96 5.50
N ARG A 110 -24.10 -9.29 5.56
CA ARG A 110 -23.54 -10.59 5.15
C ARG A 110 -23.29 -11.52 6.35
N LEU A 111 -23.46 -11.00 7.57
CA LEU A 111 -23.45 -11.82 8.77
C LEU A 111 -24.85 -12.41 8.94
N LEU A 112 -25.02 -13.70 8.61
CA LEU A 112 -26.30 -14.39 8.72
C LEU A 112 -26.49 -15.02 10.09
N ALA A 113 -25.41 -15.50 10.70
CA ALA A 113 -25.42 -16.08 12.02
C ALA A 113 -24.04 -15.95 12.69
N PHE A 114 -24.07 -15.85 14.02
CA PHE A 114 -22.89 -15.94 14.88
C PHE A 114 -23.23 -16.90 16.01
N ASN A 115 -22.52 -18.03 16.10
CA ASN A 115 -22.66 -19.03 17.13
C ASN A 115 -21.30 -19.60 17.52
N GLU A 116 -21.30 -20.54 18.47
CA GLU A 116 -20.08 -21.19 18.97
C GLU A 116 -19.25 -21.92 17.88
N ASN A 117 -19.87 -22.22 16.73
CA ASN A 117 -19.22 -22.90 15.60
C ASN A 117 -18.60 -21.93 14.58
N GLY A 118 -18.81 -20.60 14.75
CA GLY A 118 -18.25 -19.58 13.90
C GLY A 118 -19.25 -18.57 13.36
N VAL A 119 -18.84 -17.86 12.32
CA VAL A 119 -19.60 -16.81 11.62
C VAL A 119 -19.99 -17.32 10.25
N THR A 120 -21.26 -17.22 9.90
CA THR A 120 -21.79 -17.55 8.59
C THR A 120 -22.28 -16.31 7.86
#